data_ff5861c54151c6e16725ad06a1ef7af8
#
_entry.id   ff5861c54151c6e16725ad06a1ef7af8
#
_cell.length_a   1.000
_cell.length_b   1.000
_cell.length_c   1.000
_cell.angle_alpha   90.00
_cell.angle_beta   90.00
_cell.angle_gamma   90.00
#
_symmetry.space_group_name_H-M   'P 1'
#
loop_
_entity.id
_entity.type
_entity.pdbx_description
1 polymer ?
#
loop_
_entity_poly.entity_id
_entity_poly.type
_entity_poly.pdbx_seq_one_letter_code
_entity_poly.pdbx_strand_id
1 'polypeptide(L)'
;MHRTIAMGLLSCAFGSRIAIGAGTQTVTVESRTITVRIDRPFDKVYEFLVDPANWNQWASGLGKNIRRSQDGWIADSVGGVARIQFTARNSFGVLDHTVLRASGQRVYVPMRLLENGSGCELLFTLFREASISDAQFASDAAFVEQDLNGVKRLLEK
;
A
#
# COMPACT_ATOMS: atom_id res chain seq x y z
N MET A 1 -22.85 55.24 -64.13
CA MET A 1 -24.09 55.55 -63.36
C MET A 1 -24.11 54.63 -62.12
N HIS A 2 -24.14 55.24 -60.99
CA HIS A 2 -24.71 54.89 -59.67
C HIS A 2 -24.36 53.50 -59.06
N ARG A 3 -23.59 53.53 -57.98
CA ARG A 3 -23.98 53.45 -56.53
C ARG A 3 -24.36 52.00 -56.12
N THR A 4 -23.96 51.39 -55.13
CA THR A 4 -23.91 51.84 -53.71
C THR A 4 -23.09 50.82 -52.85
N ILE A 5 -22.37 51.33 -51.90
CA ILE A 5 -21.63 50.63 -50.85
C ILE A 5 -22.61 50.01 -49.86
N ALA A 6 -22.35 48.77 -49.45
CA ALA A 6 -22.90 48.24 -48.18
C ALA A 6 -21.80 47.56 -47.35
N MET A 7 -21.50 48.24 -46.25
CA MET A 7 -20.59 47.87 -45.20
C MET A 7 -21.29 46.85 -44.31
N GLY A 8 -20.82 45.62 -44.27
CA GLY A 8 -21.28 44.59 -43.34
C GLY A 8 -20.24 44.33 -42.26
N LEU A 9 -20.56 44.74 -41.03
CA LEU A 9 -19.77 44.55 -39.83
C LEU A 9 -19.62 43.05 -39.51
N LEU A 10 -18.39 42.57 -39.54
CA LEU A 10 -18.04 41.23 -39.06
C LEU A 10 -17.86 41.29 -37.56
N SER A 11 -18.87 40.83 -36.82
CA SER A 11 -18.80 40.64 -35.38
C SER A 11 -17.94 39.39 -35.03
N CYS A 12 -16.70 39.61 -34.65
CA CYS A 12 -15.88 38.55 -34.04
C CYS A 12 -16.34 38.31 -32.60
N ALA A 13 -17.19 37.31 -32.41
CA ALA A 13 -17.46 36.77 -31.09
C ALA A 13 -16.27 35.89 -30.66
N PHE A 14 -15.35 36.49 -29.89
CA PHE A 14 -14.37 35.73 -29.14
C PHE A 14 -15.07 34.98 -28.01
N GLY A 15 -15.49 33.76 -28.29
CA GLY A 15 -15.94 32.82 -27.28
C GLY A 15 -14.74 32.33 -26.50
N SER A 16 -14.41 32.98 -25.40
CA SER A 16 -13.50 32.41 -24.38
C SER A 16 -14.11 31.13 -23.85
N ARG A 17 -13.65 30.00 -24.36
CA ARG A 17 -13.86 28.72 -23.70
C ARG A 17 -13.03 28.72 -22.44
N ILE A 18 -13.66 28.98 -21.29
CA ILE A 18 -13.12 28.67 -19.99
C ILE A 18 -12.97 27.16 -19.97
N ALA A 19 -11.74 26.66 -20.11
CA ALA A 19 -11.43 25.27 -19.82
C ALA A 19 -11.65 25.08 -18.32
N ILE A 20 -12.80 24.53 -17.95
CA ILE A 20 -13.05 24.02 -16.59
C ILE A 20 -12.04 22.87 -16.46
N GLY A 21 -10.98 23.14 -15.68
CA GLY A 21 -10.00 22.11 -15.36
C GLY A 21 -10.73 20.90 -14.81
N ALA A 22 -10.54 19.74 -15.43
CA ALA A 22 -11.03 18.48 -14.92
C ALA A 22 -10.38 18.30 -13.53
N GLY A 23 -11.11 18.63 -12.47
CA GLY A 23 -10.69 18.36 -11.09
C GLY A 23 -10.41 16.88 -11.00
N THR A 24 -9.20 16.53 -10.58
CA THR A 24 -8.82 15.14 -10.30
C THR A 24 -9.78 14.62 -9.24
N GLN A 25 -10.73 13.77 -9.61
CA GLN A 25 -11.61 13.14 -8.64
C GLN A 25 -10.75 12.31 -7.68
N THR A 26 -10.84 12.63 -6.41
CA THR A 26 -10.23 11.82 -5.36
C THR A 26 -11.14 10.63 -5.10
N VAL A 27 -10.70 9.44 -5.47
CA VAL A 27 -11.46 8.19 -5.31
C VAL A 27 -10.70 7.27 -4.37
N THR A 28 -11.40 6.69 -3.39
CA THR A 28 -10.87 5.63 -2.54
C THR A 28 -10.88 4.31 -3.30
N VAL A 29 -9.93 3.43 -2.97
CA VAL A 29 -9.89 2.06 -3.49
C VAL A 29 -10.50 1.10 -2.49
N GLU A 30 -10.98 -0.05 -2.96
CA GLU A 30 -11.43 -1.13 -2.10
C GLU A 30 -10.27 -1.60 -1.21
N SER A 31 -10.57 -1.90 0.07
CA SER A 31 -9.57 -2.38 1.01
C SER A 31 -10.15 -3.46 1.92
N ARG A 32 -9.25 -4.31 2.46
CA ARG A 32 -9.57 -5.28 3.51
C ARG A 32 -8.56 -5.14 4.63
N THR A 33 -9.04 -5.00 5.85
CA THR A 33 -8.19 -5.09 7.04
C THR A 33 -8.32 -6.50 7.63
N ILE A 34 -7.20 -7.20 7.65
CA ILE A 34 -7.07 -8.54 8.22
C ILE A 34 -6.43 -8.38 9.60
N THR A 35 -6.98 -9.06 10.60
CA THR A 35 -6.50 -8.96 11.97
C THR A 35 -6.25 -10.33 12.57
N VAL A 36 -5.26 -10.41 13.47
CA VAL A 36 -5.00 -11.60 14.27
C VAL A 36 -4.69 -11.20 15.72
N ARG A 37 -5.32 -11.89 16.68
CA ARG A 37 -5.00 -11.75 18.11
C ARG A 37 -3.84 -12.65 18.45
N ILE A 38 -2.88 -12.11 19.21
CA ILE A 38 -1.67 -12.80 19.64
C ILE A 38 -1.60 -12.73 21.17
N ASP A 39 -1.63 -13.89 21.81
CA ASP A 39 -1.61 -14.02 23.28
C ASP A 39 -0.18 -13.87 23.81
N ARG A 40 0.47 -12.76 23.46
CA ARG A 40 1.81 -12.35 23.89
C ARG A 40 1.84 -10.85 24.18
N PRO A 41 2.66 -10.40 25.14
CA PRO A 41 2.81 -8.97 25.43
C PRO A 41 3.21 -8.17 24.19
N PHE A 42 2.63 -6.98 24.06
CA PHE A 42 2.86 -6.06 22.96
C PHE A 42 4.35 -5.88 22.63
N ASP A 43 5.17 -5.61 23.63
CA ASP A 43 6.61 -5.36 23.45
C ASP A 43 7.30 -6.55 22.78
N LYS A 44 6.95 -7.78 23.16
CA LYS A 44 7.57 -9.00 22.62
C LYS A 44 7.21 -9.19 21.13
N VAL A 45 5.96 -8.93 20.79
CA VAL A 45 5.48 -9.03 19.42
C VAL A 45 6.06 -7.89 18.57
N TYR A 46 6.08 -6.66 19.11
CA TYR A 46 6.63 -5.51 18.42
C TYR A 46 8.12 -5.68 18.12
N GLU A 47 8.92 -6.11 19.11
CA GLU A 47 10.36 -6.36 18.92
C GLU A 47 10.64 -7.39 17.81
N PHE A 48 9.81 -8.41 17.72
CA PHE A 48 9.92 -9.40 16.65
C PHE A 48 9.58 -8.83 15.27
N LEU A 49 8.49 -8.06 15.18
CA LEU A 49 7.97 -7.55 13.91
C LEU A 49 8.75 -6.35 13.37
N VAL A 50 9.31 -5.51 14.24
CA VAL A 50 10.05 -4.31 13.84
C VAL A 50 11.42 -4.62 13.23
N ASP A 51 11.93 -5.83 13.44
CA ASP A 51 13.16 -6.30 12.80
C ASP A 51 12.85 -7.03 11.49
N PRO A 52 13.20 -6.43 10.33
CA PRO A 52 12.92 -7.05 9.03
C PRO A 52 13.64 -8.38 8.79
N ALA A 53 14.71 -8.69 9.53
CA ALA A 53 15.39 -9.97 9.42
C ALA A 53 14.48 -11.14 9.81
N ASN A 54 13.52 -10.92 10.73
CA ASN A 54 12.55 -11.92 11.16
C ASN A 54 11.47 -12.20 10.12
N TRP A 55 11.27 -11.31 9.15
CA TRP A 55 10.18 -11.39 8.17
C TRP A 55 10.30 -12.61 7.26
N ASN A 56 11.52 -13.10 7.02
CA ASN A 56 11.72 -14.37 6.29
C ASN A 56 11.01 -15.58 6.92
N GLN A 57 10.62 -15.49 8.18
CA GLN A 57 9.99 -16.59 8.91
C GLN A 57 8.47 -16.65 8.70
N TRP A 58 7.85 -15.54 8.22
CA TRP A 58 6.40 -15.45 8.16
C TRP A 58 5.85 -14.69 6.94
N ALA A 59 6.53 -13.68 6.41
CA ALA A 59 6.03 -12.79 5.36
C ALA A 59 6.20 -13.41 3.96
N SER A 60 5.46 -14.46 3.67
CA SER A 60 5.58 -15.19 2.39
C SER A 60 5.09 -14.37 1.19
N GLY A 61 4.13 -13.47 1.40
CA GLY A 61 3.58 -12.60 0.36
C GLY A 61 4.49 -11.46 -0.06
N LEU A 62 5.45 -11.07 0.78
CA LEU A 62 6.38 -9.97 0.49
C LEU A 62 7.52 -10.38 -0.46
N GLY A 63 7.79 -11.68 -0.58
CA GLY A 63 8.88 -12.24 -1.37
C GLY A 63 9.74 -13.20 -0.54
N LYS A 64 10.90 -13.54 -1.11
CA LYS A 64 11.86 -14.43 -0.45
C LYS A 64 13.17 -13.70 -0.21
N ASN A 65 13.99 -14.24 0.70
CA ASN A 65 15.34 -13.72 0.95
C ASN A 65 15.35 -12.22 1.29
N ILE A 66 14.51 -11.82 2.24
CA ILE A 66 14.54 -10.46 2.77
C ILE A 66 15.90 -10.25 3.42
N ARG A 67 16.65 -9.26 2.94
CA ARG A 67 18.03 -9.02 3.35
C ARG A 67 18.41 -7.55 3.28
N ARG A 68 19.42 -7.17 4.03
CA ARG A 68 19.99 -5.83 3.96
C ARG A 68 20.89 -5.70 2.73
N SER A 69 20.81 -4.56 2.06
CA SER A 69 21.68 -4.15 0.96
C SER A 69 22.29 -2.76 1.26
N GLN A 70 23.13 -2.24 0.37
CA GLN A 70 23.64 -0.87 0.49
C GLN A 70 22.52 0.18 0.47
N ASP A 71 21.44 -0.10 -0.26
CA ASP A 71 20.29 0.80 -0.45
C ASP A 71 19.12 0.52 0.53
N GLY A 72 19.33 -0.25 1.59
CA GLY A 72 18.30 -0.62 2.56
C GLY A 72 17.88 -2.08 2.48
N TRP A 73 16.61 -2.37 2.73
CA TRP A 73 16.07 -3.72 2.72
C TRP A 73 15.55 -4.09 1.33
N ILE A 74 15.85 -5.31 0.90
CA ILE A 74 15.40 -5.87 -0.38
C ILE A 74 14.84 -7.27 -0.19
N ALA A 75 13.96 -7.69 -1.11
CA ALA A 75 13.43 -9.05 -1.20
C ALA A 75 13.41 -9.51 -2.66
N ASP A 76 13.57 -10.81 -2.88
CA ASP A 76 13.38 -11.41 -4.19
C ASP A 76 11.89 -11.64 -4.43
N SER A 77 11.31 -11.01 -5.43
CA SER A 77 9.88 -11.09 -5.75
C SER A 77 9.65 -11.48 -7.21
N VAL A 78 8.39 -11.81 -7.53
CA VAL A 78 8.00 -12.05 -8.93
C VAL A 78 8.25 -10.78 -9.74
N GLY A 79 9.04 -10.88 -10.80
CA GLY A 79 9.43 -9.76 -11.65
C GLY A 79 10.73 -9.06 -11.26
N GLY A 80 11.43 -9.53 -10.23
CA GLY A 80 12.76 -9.02 -9.84
C GLY A 80 12.87 -8.62 -8.38
N VAL A 81 13.94 -7.90 -8.06
CA VAL A 81 14.21 -7.46 -6.69
C VAL A 81 13.30 -6.28 -6.32
N ALA A 82 12.58 -6.41 -5.21
CA ALA A 82 11.82 -5.33 -4.61
C ALA A 82 12.63 -4.65 -3.50
N ARG A 83 12.49 -3.33 -3.36
CA ARG A 83 13.00 -2.58 -2.20
C ARG A 83 11.91 -2.39 -1.19
N ILE A 84 12.25 -2.46 0.10
CA ILE A 84 11.27 -2.31 1.17
C ILE A 84 11.72 -1.17 2.07
N GLN A 85 10.82 -0.21 2.25
CA GLN A 85 11.00 0.91 3.16
C GLN A 85 10.10 0.70 4.37
N PHE A 86 10.70 0.41 5.51
CA PHE A 86 10.00 0.23 6.76
C PHE A 86 9.87 1.55 7.52
N THR A 87 8.79 1.72 8.26
CA THR A 87 8.67 2.79 9.25
C THR A 87 9.75 2.63 10.32
N ALA A 88 10.34 3.74 10.73
CA ALA A 88 11.30 3.72 11.82
C ALA A 88 10.65 3.20 13.11
N ARG A 89 11.47 2.60 13.98
CA ARG A 89 11.03 2.13 15.30
C ARG A 89 10.31 3.26 16.06
N ASN A 90 9.18 2.92 16.67
CA ASN A 90 8.34 3.88 17.38
C ASN A 90 7.60 3.18 18.54
N SER A 91 6.96 3.95 19.42
CA SER A 91 6.17 3.46 20.54
C SER A 91 4.67 3.30 20.25
N PHE A 92 4.26 3.49 19.01
CA PHE A 92 2.84 3.52 18.62
C PHE A 92 2.37 2.23 17.94
N GLY A 93 3.24 1.22 17.84
CA GLY A 93 2.92 -0.01 17.12
C GLY A 93 2.78 0.15 15.61
N VAL A 94 3.33 1.24 15.04
CA VAL A 94 3.30 1.48 13.59
C VAL A 94 4.37 0.64 12.93
N LEU A 95 3.94 -0.24 12.02
CA LEU A 95 4.78 -1.19 11.28
C LEU A 95 4.57 -1.03 9.76
N ASP A 96 4.10 0.15 9.34
CA ASP A 96 3.87 0.45 7.94
C ASP A 96 5.14 0.27 7.12
N HIS A 97 4.95 -0.17 5.91
CA HIS A 97 6.05 -0.26 4.97
C HIS A 97 5.58 0.01 3.54
N THR A 98 6.54 0.35 2.70
CA THR A 98 6.31 0.52 1.26
C THR A 98 7.19 -0.45 0.51
N VAL A 99 6.59 -1.22 -0.39
CA VAL A 99 7.28 -2.10 -1.33
C VAL A 99 7.41 -1.37 -2.65
N LEU A 100 8.64 -1.15 -3.09
CA LEU A 100 8.97 -0.62 -4.41
C LEU A 100 9.35 -1.79 -5.30
N ARG A 101 8.46 -2.20 -6.19
CA ARG A 101 8.67 -3.30 -7.13
C ARG A 101 9.71 -2.93 -8.21
N ALA A 102 10.32 -3.92 -8.85
CA ALA A 102 11.25 -3.71 -9.96
C ALA A 102 10.62 -2.93 -11.13
N SER A 103 9.30 -3.02 -11.31
CA SER A 103 8.52 -2.23 -12.28
C SER A 103 8.44 -0.73 -11.96
N GLY A 104 8.90 -0.30 -10.78
CA GLY A 104 8.72 1.06 -10.27
C GLY A 104 7.41 1.29 -9.53
N GLN A 105 6.51 0.31 -9.51
CA GLN A 105 5.25 0.40 -8.77
C GLN A 105 5.51 0.43 -7.26
N ARG A 106 4.82 1.35 -6.58
CA ARG A 106 4.86 1.49 -5.12
C ARG A 106 3.60 0.91 -4.52
N VAL A 107 3.78 -0.02 -3.59
CA VAL A 107 2.69 -0.61 -2.81
C VAL A 107 2.87 -0.20 -1.36
N TYR A 108 1.96 0.63 -0.86
CA TYR A 108 1.92 1.02 0.55
C TYR A 108 1.10 0.00 1.34
N VAL A 109 1.67 -0.45 2.45
CA VAL A 109 1.08 -1.45 3.32
C VAL A 109 0.96 -0.87 4.73
N PRO A 110 -0.25 -0.43 5.15
CA PRO A 110 -0.50 -0.10 6.54
C PRO A 110 -0.50 -1.36 7.40
N MET A 111 0.31 -1.37 8.45
CA MET A 111 0.40 -2.46 9.41
C MET A 111 0.52 -1.89 10.82
N ARG A 112 -0.24 -2.41 11.75
CA ARG A 112 -0.33 -1.91 13.13
C ARG A 112 -0.34 -3.04 14.12
N LEU A 113 0.32 -2.81 15.24
CA LEU A 113 0.17 -3.62 16.43
C LEU A 113 -0.53 -2.78 17.51
N LEU A 114 -1.59 -3.30 18.10
CA LEU A 114 -2.36 -2.65 19.15
C LEU A 114 -2.32 -3.49 20.42
N GLU A 115 -2.24 -2.83 21.57
CA GLU A 115 -2.44 -3.51 22.85
C GLU A 115 -3.88 -4.01 22.97
N ASN A 116 -4.06 -5.24 23.45
CA ASN A 116 -5.35 -5.85 23.67
C ASN A 116 -5.30 -6.72 24.96
N GLY A 117 -5.70 -6.14 26.07
CA GLY A 117 -5.56 -6.78 27.40
C GLY A 117 -4.10 -7.04 27.75
N SER A 118 -3.74 -8.28 28.05
CA SER A 118 -2.36 -8.71 28.26
C SER A 118 -1.64 -9.18 26.99
N GLY A 119 -2.36 -9.23 25.88
CA GLY A 119 -1.86 -9.58 24.55
C GLY A 119 -1.89 -8.40 23.60
N CYS A 120 -1.96 -8.69 22.31
CA CYS A 120 -2.02 -7.68 21.28
C CYS A 120 -2.84 -8.14 20.07
N GLU A 121 -3.17 -7.19 19.21
CA GLU A 121 -3.83 -7.42 17.94
C GLU A 121 -2.99 -6.85 16.81
N LEU A 122 -2.64 -7.69 15.83
CA LEU A 122 -1.90 -7.31 14.65
C LEU A 122 -2.86 -7.08 13.50
N LEU A 123 -2.80 -5.89 12.89
CA LEU A 123 -3.64 -5.46 11.77
C LEU A 123 -2.79 -5.26 10.52
N PHE A 124 -3.33 -5.68 9.39
CA PHE A 124 -2.77 -5.45 8.06
C PHE A 124 -3.88 -4.98 7.13
N THR A 125 -3.71 -3.82 6.49
CA THR A 125 -4.67 -3.32 5.51
C THR A 125 -4.15 -3.55 4.10
N LEU A 126 -4.88 -4.39 3.36
CA LEU A 126 -4.63 -4.67 1.95
C LEU A 126 -5.49 -3.74 1.10
N PHE A 127 -4.87 -2.93 0.25
CA PHE A 127 -5.54 -2.13 -0.76
C PHE A 127 -5.61 -2.88 -2.09
N ARG A 128 -6.77 -2.84 -2.74
CA ARG A 128 -6.94 -3.45 -4.05
C ARG A 128 -6.24 -2.62 -5.14
N GLU A 129 -5.34 -3.24 -5.86
CA GLU A 129 -4.75 -2.62 -7.04
C GLU A 129 -5.77 -2.62 -8.21
N ALA A 130 -5.79 -1.54 -8.99
CA ALA A 130 -6.82 -1.33 -10.02
C ALA A 130 -6.86 -2.42 -11.12
N SER A 131 -5.76 -3.15 -11.30
CA SER A 131 -5.61 -4.16 -12.36
C SER A 131 -5.97 -5.59 -11.93
N ILE A 132 -6.28 -5.84 -10.64
CA ILE A 132 -6.55 -7.19 -10.15
C ILE A 132 -8.03 -7.51 -10.09
N SER A 133 -8.38 -8.79 -10.37
CA SER A 133 -9.75 -9.30 -10.28
C SER A 133 -10.19 -9.49 -8.82
N ASP A 134 -11.51 -9.65 -8.61
CA ASP A 134 -12.07 -10.00 -7.29
C ASP A 134 -11.47 -11.30 -6.75
N ALA A 135 -11.31 -12.29 -7.60
CA ALA A 135 -10.71 -13.58 -7.24
C ALA A 135 -9.25 -13.42 -6.79
N GLN A 136 -8.47 -12.59 -7.50
CA GLN A 136 -7.09 -12.31 -7.12
C GLN A 136 -7.02 -11.55 -5.80
N PHE A 137 -7.85 -10.52 -5.62
CA PHE A 137 -7.90 -9.75 -4.36
C PHE A 137 -8.30 -10.62 -3.16
N ALA A 138 -9.24 -11.56 -3.35
CA ALA A 138 -9.61 -12.52 -2.34
C ALA A 138 -8.46 -13.50 -2.02
N SER A 139 -7.73 -13.96 -3.04
CA SER A 139 -6.54 -14.79 -2.86
C SER A 139 -5.43 -14.07 -2.11
N ASP A 140 -5.15 -12.81 -2.45
CA ASP A 140 -4.14 -11.98 -1.77
C ASP A 140 -4.50 -11.78 -0.29
N ALA A 141 -5.79 -11.53 0.01
CA ALA A 141 -6.27 -11.44 1.39
C ALA A 141 -6.08 -12.73 2.18
N ALA A 142 -6.32 -13.89 1.56
CA ALA A 142 -6.09 -15.19 2.19
C ALA A 142 -4.60 -15.45 2.46
N PHE A 143 -3.70 -15.01 1.57
CA PHE A 143 -2.25 -15.08 1.82
C PHE A 143 -1.84 -14.21 3.02
N VAL A 144 -2.35 -12.99 3.12
CA VAL A 144 -2.10 -12.12 4.27
C VAL A 144 -2.60 -12.77 5.56
N GLU A 145 -3.80 -13.34 5.55
CA GLU A 145 -4.34 -14.04 6.72
C GLU A 145 -3.46 -15.22 7.14
N GLN A 146 -2.96 -15.99 6.18
CA GLN A 146 -2.02 -17.09 6.44
C GLN A 146 -0.72 -16.60 7.06
N ASP A 147 -0.15 -15.50 6.55
CA ASP A 147 1.08 -14.90 7.04
C ASP A 147 0.90 -14.39 8.48
N LEU A 148 -0.17 -13.66 8.78
CA LEU A 148 -0.44 -13.15 10.13
C LEU A 148 -0.67 -14.30 11.13
N ASN A 149 -1.38 -15.35 10.74
CA ASN A 149 -1.50 -16.57 11.55
C ASN A 149 -0.15 -17.29 11.71
N GLY A 150 0.76 -17.13 10.75
CA GLY A 150 2.16 -17.57 10.86
C GLY A 150 2.88 -16.88 12.01
N VAL A 151 2.77 -15.55 12.11
CA VAL A 151 3.31 -14.77 13.23
C VAL A 151 2.77 -15.27 14.58
N LYS A 152 1.44 -15.44 14.69
CA LYS A 152 0.79 -15.97 15.88
C LYS A 152 1.42 -17.31 16.31
N ARG A 153 1.46 -18.27 15.38
CA ARG A 153 2.04 -19.61 15.67
C ARG A 153 3.52 -19.57 16.06
N LEU A 154 4.28 -18.63 15.51
CA LEU A 154 5.71 -18.48 15.86
C LEU A 154 5.90 -17.95 17.27
N LEU A 155 5.07 -17.02 17.70
CA LEU A 155 5.25 -16.30 18.95
C LEU A 155 4.54 -16.93 20.15
N GLU A 156 3.53 -17.74 19.94
CA GLU A 156 2.76 -18.43 21.00
C GLU A 156 3.29 -19.83 21.36
N LYS A 157 4.43 -20.21 20.82
CA LYS A 157 5.12 -21.48 21.20
C LYS A 157 5.67 -21.45 22.60
#